data_2f53480253cab9345266606ae44c822b
#
_entry.id   2f53480253cab9345266606ae44c822b
#
_cell.length_a   1.000
_cell.length_b   1.000
_cell.length_c   1.000
_cell.angle_alpha   90.00
_cell.angle_beta   90.00
_cell.angle_gamma   90.00
#
_symmetry.space_group_name_H-M   'P 1'
#
loop_
_entity.id
_entity.type
_entity.pdbx_description
1 polymer ?
#
loop_
_entity_poly.entity_id
_entity_poly.type
_entity_poly.pdbx_seq_one_letter_code
_entity_poly.pdbx_strand_id
1 'polypeptide(L)'
;MSMRLTRVAGTFNIGVNAVANESLAFITPDADAAFIKDVEEVLGVKPFQTTVSGSHVVGSLVAMNSNGAVLSGLAEESEVEVIRKCLPVLLLPDQYNAAGNNILVNDNGAVVNPEMDDRTAEKVAEILNVEVVKASVAGCNTVGSVCRCTNKGCVCSTDATDDEVEILREVLKVDVQRSTVNHGSKYIGAGILANSKGALVGDETT
;
A
#
# COMPACT_ATOMS: atom_id res chain seq x y z
N MET A 1 14.83 -12.73 -0.55
CA MET A 1 14.15 -11.45 -0.30
C MET A 1 14.99 -10.65 0.67
N SER A 2 15.38 -9.44 0.36
CA SER A 2 16.15 -8.55 1.25
C SER A 2 15.19 -7.81 2.18
N MET A 3 15.57 -7.64 3.45
CA MET A 3 14.81 -6.84 4.42
C MET A 3 15.74 -5.87 5.12
N ARG A 4 15.29 -4.63 5.31
CA ARG A 4 16.06 -3.60 6.02
C ARG A 4 15.15 -2.82 6.97
N LEU A 5 15.63 -2.57 8.18
CA LEU A 5 14.99 -1.67 9.13
C LEU A 5 15.39 -0.23 8.81
N THR A 6 14.43 0.69 8.76
CA THR A 6 14.68 2.08 8.32
C THR A 6 13.64 3.05 8.87
N ARG A 7 13.88 4.35 8.68
CA ARG A 7 12.95 5.46 8.94
C ARG A 7 12.77 6.32 7.70
N VAL A 8 11.65 7.02 7.62
CA VAL A 8 11.42 8.07 6.61
C VAL A 8 10.92 9.33 7.30
N ALA A 9 11.50 10.49 7.00
CA ALA A 9 11.11 11.77 7.61
C ALA A 9 11.03 11.71 9.15
N GLY A 10 11.94 10.97 9.80
CA GLY A 10 12.00 10.81 11.25
C GLY A 10 10.98 9.84 11.85
N THR A 11 10.11 9.21 11.05
CA THR A 11 9.11 8.25 11.53
C THR A 11 9.39 6.81 11.10
N PHE A 12 9.05 5.86 11.95
CA PHE A 12 9.07 4.42 11.65
C PHE A 12 7.80 3.95 10.89
N ASN A 13 6.81 4.82 10.70
CA ASN A 13 5.60 4.51 9.95
C ASN A 13 5.83 4.70 8.45
N ILE A 14 6.77 3.94 7.89
CA ILE A 14 7.24 4.12 6.52
C ILE A 14 6.15 3.86 5.48
N GLY A 15 5.25 2.92 5.71
CA GLY A 15 4.16 2.61 4.81
C GLY A 15 3.05 3.67 4.74
N VAL A 16 3.02 4.60 5.72
CA VAL A 16 2.17 5.80 5.66
C VAL A 16 2.71 6.81 4.64
N ASN A 17 4.04 6.92 4.54
CA ASN A 17 4.74 7.95 3.77
C ASN A 17 5.22 7.47 2.39
N ALA A 18 5.05 6.18 2.08
CA ALA A 18 5.57 5.59 0.85
C ALA A 18 4.71 4.41 0.37
N VAL A 19 4.63 4.24 -0.94
CA VAL A 19 3.99 3.10 -1.62
C VAL A 19 4.89 2.62 -2.76
N ALA A 20 4.96 1.31 -3.00
CA ALA A 20 5.76 0.72 -4.07
C ALA A 20 4.99 -0.41 -4.78
N ASN A 21 5.33 -0.60 -6.04
CA ASN A 21 5.00 -1.80 -6.81
C ASN A 21 6.29 -2.49 -7.29
N GLU A 22 6.22 -3.35 -8.29
CA GLU A 22 7.37 -4.10 -8.80
C GLU A 22 8.38 -3.25 -9.58
N SER A 23 8.01 -2.02 -9.99
CA SER A 23 8.78 -1.21 -10.94
C SER A 23 9.17 0.18 -10.41
N LEU A 24 8.40 0.74 -9.50
CA LEU A 24 8.60 2.10 -9.00
C LEU A 24 8.05 2.28 -7.57
N ALA A 25 8.40 3.41 -6.93
CA ALA A 25 7.85 3.83 -5.66
C ALA A 25 7.49 5.33 -5.69
N PHE A 26 6.40 5.71 -5.02
CA PHE A 26 6.09 7.10 -4.68
C PHE A 26 6.32 7.29 -3.18
N ILE A 27 7.07 8.32 -2.84
CA ILE A 27 7.50 8.58 -1.46
C ILE A 27 7.29 10.05 -1.10
N THR A 28 7.18 10.32 0.19
CA THR A 28 7.07 11.69 0.71
C THR A 28 8.22 12.59 0.22
N PRO A 29 7.97 13.88 -0.05
CA PRO A 29 9.05 14.83 -0.39
C PRO A 29 10.07 15.02 0.74
N ASP A 30 9.72 14.71 1.99
CA ASP A 30 10.62 14.81 3.15
C ASP A 30 11.57 13.61 3.28
N ALA A 31 11.50 12.62 2.37
CA ALA A 31 12.43 11.49 2.37
C ALA A 31 13.87 11.96 2.15
N ASP A 32 14.75 11.58 3.05
CA ASP A 32 16.18 11.88 2.95
C ASP A 32 16.92 10.93 1.98
N ALA A 33 18.17 11.25 1.70
CA ALA A 33 19.01 10.48 0.79
C ALA A 33 19.26 9.03 1.28
N ALA A 34 19.21 8.79 2.59
CA ALA A 34 19.39 7.46 3.15
C ALA A 34 18.18 6.57 2.84
N PHE A 35 16.95 7.08 3.05
CA PHE A 35 15.73 6.35 2.72
C PHE A 35 15.58 6.12 1.21
N ILE A 36 15.91 7.13 0.38
CA ILE A 36 15.92 7.00 -1.08
C ILE A 36 16.81 5.84 -1.50
N LYS A 37 18.04 5.80 -0.96
CA LYS A 37 19.00 4.72 -1.21
C LYS A 37 18.49 3.36 -0.75
N ASP A 38 17.85 3.29 0.41
CA ASP A 38 17.24 2.06 0.92
C ASP A 38 16.17 1.52 -0.04
N VAL A 39 15.31 2.39 -0.58
CA VAL A 39 14.30 2.02 -1.58
C VAL A 39 14.95 1.45 -2.84
N GLU A 40 15.98 2.11 -3.36
CA GLU A 40 16.70 1.67 -4.57
C GLU A 40 17.42 0.34 -4.36
N GLU A 41 18.13 0.16 -3.25
CA GLU A 41 18.93 -1.04 -2.98
C GLU A 41 18.07 -2.26 -2.61
N VAL A 42 17.03 -2.06 -1.77
CA VAL A 42 16.23 -3.17 -1.21
C VAL A 42 15.09 -3.55 -2.13
N LEU A 43 14.37 -2.57 -2.66
CA LEU A 43 13.21 -2.82 -3.53
C LEU A 43 13.62 -2.87 -5.02
N GLY A 44 14.82 -2.41 -5.37
CA GLY A 44 15.30 -2.40 -6.75
C GLY A 44 14.44 -1.56 -7.68
N VAL A 45 13.87 -0.45 -7.18
CA VAL A 45 12.98 0.45 -7.93
C VAL A 45 13.39 1.89 -7.75
N LYS A 46 13.03 2.74 -8.72
CA LYS A 46 13.27 4.18 -8.64
C LYS A 46 12.17 4.83 -7.80
N PRO A 47 12.50 5.58 -6.73
CA PRO A 47 11.54 6.39 -6.00
C PRO A 47 11.30 7.74 -6.68
N PHE A 48 10.05 8.20 -6.62
CA PHE A 48 9.60 9.53 -7.04
C PHE A 48 9.02 10.25 -5.82
N GLN A 49 9.57 11.41 -5.49
CA GLN A 49 9.05 12.24 -4.40
C GLN A 49 7.85 13.04 -4.88
N THR A 50 6.74 12.96 -4.14
CA THR A 50 5.49 13.66 -4.45
C THR A 50 4.64 13.84 -3.20
N THR A 51 3.68 14.75 -3.25
CA THR A 51 2.53 14.81 -2.35
C THR A 51 1.30 14.21 -3.02
N VAL A 52 0.25 13.97 -2.25
CA VAL A 52 -1.10 13.66 -2.75
C VAL A 52 -2.08 14.42 -1.88
N SER A 53 -2.97 15.21 -2.49
CA SER A 53 -3.88 16.13 -1.78
C SER A 53 -3.13 17.14 -0.90
N GLY A 54 -1.96 17.62 -1.34
CA GLY A 54 -1.07 18.47 -0.55
C GLY A 54 -0.46 17.78 0.68
N SER A 55 -0.64 16.48 0.84
CA SER A 55 -0.24 15.73 2.03
C SER A 55 0.99 14.86 1.77
N HIS A 56 1.81 14.69 2.81
CA HIS A 56 3.04 13.89 2.80
C HIS A 56 2.79 12.40 3.08
N VAL A 57 1.56 11.99 3.44
CA VAL A 57 1.19 10.60 3.76
C VAL A 57 0.82 9.80 2.50
N VAL A 58 1.71 9.83 1.53
CA VAL A 58 1.53 9.28 0.18
C VAL A 58 1.06 7.83 0.21
N GLY A 59 1.63 7.00 1.08
CA GLY A 59 1.27 5.59 1.18
C GLY A 59 -0.14 5.34 1.70
N SER A 60 -0.71 6.26 2.51
CA SER A 60 -2.10 6.18 2.93
C SER A 60 -3.09 6.63 1.84
N LEU A 61 -2.64 7.45 0.89
CA LEU A 61 -3.47 8.10 -0.12
C LEU A 61 -3.38 7.46 -1.50
N VAL A 62 -2.45 6.52 -1.69
CA VAL A 62 -2.23 5.81 -2.96
C VAL A 62 -2.23 4.30 -2.75
N ALA A 63 -3.04 3.60 -3.54
CA ALA A 63 -2.93 2.15 -3.74
C ALA A 63 -2.51 1.88 -5.18
N MET A 64 -1.57 0.98 -5.41
CA MET A 64 -1.11 0.68 -6.76
C MET A 64 -0.57 -0.75 -6.91
N ASN A 65 -0.66 -1.25 -8.13
CA ASN A 65 0.02 -2.47 -8.58
C ASN A 65 0.81 -2.18 -9.87
N SER A 66 1.20 -3.19 -10.63
CA SER A 66 1.93 -2.99 -11.90
C SER A 66 1.08 -2.39 -13.03
N ASN A 67 -0.25 -2.43 -12.93
CA ASN A 67 -1.17 -2.03 -13.99
C ASN A 67 -1.70 -0.59 -13.83
N GLY A 68 -1.88 -0.12 -12.59
CA GLY A 68 -2.48 1.18 -12.33
C GLY A 68 -2.32 1.67 -10.90
N ALA A 69 -2.76 2.89 -10.68
CA ALA A 69 -2.79 3.54 -9.38
C ALA A 69 -4.18 4.13 -9.07
N VAL A 70 -4.59 4.00 -7.84
CA VAL A 70 -5.82 4.58 -7.28
C VAL A 70 -5.40 5.61 -6.24
N LEU A 71 -5.86 6.85 -6.41
CA LEU A 71 -5.48 7.98 -5.58
C LEU A 71 -6.70 8.57 -4.85
N SER A 72 -6.42 9.32 -3.81
CA SER A 72 -7.38 10.26 -3.22
C SER A 72 -8.01 11.14 -4.31
N GLY A 73 -9.32 11.29 -4.26
CA GLY A 73 -10.07 12.18 -5.16
C GLY A 73 -9.81 13.67 -4.92
N LEU A 74 -9.13 14.01 -3.82
CA LEU A 74 -8.71 15.38 -3.49
C LEU A 74 -7.31 15.71 -4.03
N ALA A 75 -6.66 14.80 -4.77
CA ALA A 75 -5.34 15.06 -5.36
C ALA A 75 -5.41 16.20 -6.38
N GLU A 76 -4.43 17.09 -6.34
CA GLU A 76 -4.30 18.16 -7.31
C GLU A 76 -3.81 17.63 -8.66
N GLU A 77 -4.19 18.28 -9.76
CA GLU A 77 -3.81 17.83 -11.10
C GLU A 77 -2.29 17.74 -11.29
N SER A 78 -1.53 18.63 -10.69
CA SER A 78 -0.06 18.60 -10.70
C SER A 78 0.53 17.33 -10.06
N GLU A 79 -0.10 16.84 -8.99
CA GLU A 79 0.30 15.61 -8.28
C GLU A 79 -0.10 14.36 -9.10
N VAL A 80 -1.33 14.39 -9.64
CA VAL A 80 -1.86 13.33 -10.51
C VAL A 80 -0.97 13.14 -11.74
N GLU A 81 -0.51 14.23 -12.37
CA GLU A 81 0.38 14.19 -13.53
C GLU A 81 1.72 13.52 -13.25
N VAL A 82 2.27 13.65 -12.05
CA VAL A 82 3.51 12.94 -11.66
C VAL A 82 3.30 11.43 -11.74
N ILE A 83 2.17 10.94 -11.20
CA ILE A 83 1.85 9.51 -11.15
C ILE A 83 1.38 9.01 -12.53
N ARG A 84 0.57 9.79 -13.24
CA ARG A 84 0.04 9.48 -14.58
C ARG A 84 1.13 9.28 -15.64
N LYS A 85 2.30 9.91 -15.49
CA LYS A 85 3.46 9.65 -16.35
C LYS A 85 4.01 8.23 -16.24
N CYS A 86 3.69 7.54 -15.14
CA CYS A 86 4.20 6.21 -14.83
C CYS A 86 3.12 5.13 -14.96
N LEU A 87 1.87 5.42 -14.54
CA LEU A 87 0.76 4.47 -14.44
C LEU A 87 -0.57 5.15 -14.80
N PRO A 88 -1.55 4.42 -15.36
CA PRO A 88 -2.94 4.85 -15.41
C PRO A 88 -3.46 5.17 -14.01
N VAL A 89 -4.27 6.23 -13.87
CA VAL A 89 -4.73 6.75 -12.57
C VAL A 89 -6.25 6.80 -12.50
N LEU A 90 -6.81 6.30 -11.39
CA LEU A 90 -8.18 6.49 -10.95
C LEU A 90 -8.21 7.39 -9.71
N LEU A 91 -9.07 8.39 -9.70
CA LEU A 91 -9.38 9.19 -8.50
C LEU A 91 -10.63 8.64 -7.81
N LEU A 92 -10.53 8.37 -6.50
CA LEU A 92 -11.65 7.90 -5.70
C LEU A 92 -12.61 9.05 -5.33
N PRO A 93 -13.92 8.73 -5.11
CA PRO A 93 -14.84 9.67 -4.46
C PRO A 93 -14.37 10.06 -3.07
N ASP A 94 -14.77 11.25 -2.61
CA ASP A 94 -14.31 11.87 -1.35
C ASP A 94 -14.49 10.99 -0.11
N GLN A 95 -15.52 10.18 -0.04
CA GLN A 95 -15.77 9.28 1.09
C GLN A 95 -14.73 8.17 1.28
N TYR A 96 -13.88 7.89 0.27
CA TYR A 96 -12.82 6.87 0.30
C TYR A 96 -11.43 7.45 0.05
N ASN A 97 -11.21 8.71 0.40
CA ASN A 97 -10.01 9.49 0.09
C ASN A 97 -8.68 8.82 0.40
N ALA A 98 -8.61 8.02 1.47
CA ALA A 98 -7.40 7.29 1.83
C ALA A 98 -7.29 5.99 1.03
N ALA A 99 -7.00 6.08 -0.28
CA ALA A 99 -6.96 4.92 -1.17
C ALA A 99 -6.04 3.80 -0.66
N GLY A 100 -4.84 4.13 -0.19
CA GLY A 100 -3.89 3.16 0.34
C GLY A 100 -4.34 2.49 1.63
N ASN A 101 -5.21 3.14 2.42
CA ASN A 101 -5.81 2.52 3.59
C ASN A 101 -7.00 1.64 3.22
N ASN A 102 -7.80 2.04 2.22
CA ASN A 102 -9.03 1.35 1.82
C ASN A 102 -8.82 0.16 0.88
N ILE A 103 -7.64 0.05 0.25
CA ILE A 103 -7.34 -0.93 -0.79
C ILE A 103 -6.04 -1.66 -0.48
N LEU A 104 -6.11 -2.97 -0.38
CA LEU A 104 -4.96 -3.87 -0.36
C LEU A 104 -4.85 -4.56 -1.71
N VAL A 105 -3.74 -4.40 -2.43
CA VAL A 105 -3.61 -4.90 -3.81
C VAL A 105 -2.22 -5.42 -4.12
N ASN A 106 -2.17 -6.48 -4.94
CA ASN A 106 -1.00 -6.93 -5.69
C ASN A 106 -1.38 -7.11 -7.18
N ASP A 107 -0.57 -7.77 -7.99
CA ASP A 107 -0.87 -7.99 -9.41
C ASP A 107 -1.87 -9.13 -9.67
N ASN A 108 -2.30 -9.86 -8.63
CA ASN A 108 -3.22 -11.00 -8.75
C ASN A 108 -4.65 -10.67 -8.31
N GLY A 109 -4.83 -9.74 -7.36
CA GLY A 109 -6.12 -9.40 -6.80
C GLY A 109 -6.08 -8.20 -5.86
N ALA A 110 -7.26 -7.73 -5.46
CA ALA A 110 -7.41 -6.68 -4.48
C ALA A 110 -8.53 -6.97 -3.49
N VAL A 111 -8.30 -6.59 -2.23
CA VAL A 111 -9.32 -6.54 -1.19
C VAL A 111 -9.57 -5.08 -0.85
N VAL A 112 -10.83 -4.67 -0.87
CA VAL A 112 -11.23 -3.28 -0.66
C VAL A 112 -12.18 -3.15 0.53
N ASN A 113 -12.27 -1.93 1.07
CA ASN A 113 -13.22 -1.55 2.10
C ASN A 113 -14.63 -2.09 1.78
N PRO A 114 -15.27 -2.87 2.65
CA PRO A 114 -16.58 -3.49 2.39
C PRO A 114 -17.72 -2.48 2.16
N GLU A 115 -17.56 -1.24 2.63
CA GLU A 115 -18.54 -0.17 2.44
C GLU A 115 -18.37 0.54 1.08
N MET A 116 -17.31 0.26 0.32
CA MET A 116 -17.14 0.82 -1.03
C MET A 116 -18.32 0.41 -1.92
N ASP A 117 -18.94 1.36 -2.59
CA ASP A 117 -20.02 1.05 -3.52
C ASP A 117 -19.54 0.23 -4.73
N ASP A 118 -20.43 -0.56 -5.31
CA ASP A 118 -20.07 -1.52 -6.35
C ASP A 118 -19.50 -0.83 -7.60
N ARG A 119 -20.04 0.33 -7.98
CA ARG A 119 -19.54 1.09 -9.14
C ARG A 119 -18.12 1.58 -8.93
N THR A 120 -17.77 2.01 -7.71
CA THR A 120 -16.39 2.41 -7.37
C THR A 120 -15.48 1.19 -7.35
N ALA A 121 -15.93 0.07 -6.77
CA ALA A 121 -15.15 -1.19 -6.75
C ALA A 121 -14.90 -1.73 -8.17
N GLU A 122 -15.88 -1.65 -9.08
CA GLU A 122 -15.70 -2.01 -10.51
C GLU A 122 -14.62 -1.16 -11.18
N LYS A 123 -14.63 0.16 -10.98
CA LYS A 123 -13.58 1.05 -11.53
C LYS A 123 -12.19 0.75 -10.96
N VAL A 124 -12.12 0.39 -9.66
CA VAL A 124 -10.86 -0.06 -9.04
C VAL A 124 -10.39 -1.35 -9.69
N ALA A 125 -11.27 -2.32 -9.93
CA ALA A 125 -10.95 -3.56 -10.64
C ALA A 125 -10.43 -3.29 -12.06
N GLU A 126 -11.08 -2.39 -12.80
CA GLU A 126 -10.68 -2.02 -14.17
C GLU A 126 -9.28 -1.38 -14.20
N ILE A 127 -9.01 -0.36 -13.37
CA ILE A 127 -7.73 0.37 -13.40
C ILE A 127 -6.56 -0.48 -12.92
N LEU A 128 -6.78 -1.33 -11.92
CA LEU A 128 -5.78 -2.23 -11.37
C LEU A 128 -5.67 -3.55 -12.17
N ASN A 129 -6.64 -3.81 -13.07
CA ASN A 129 -6.75 -5.02 -13.89
C ASN A 129 -6.69 -6.31 -13.06
N VAL A 130 -7.46 -6.37 -11.98
CA VAL A 130 -7.54 -7.51 -11.04
C VAL A 130 -8.96 -7.75 -10.56
N GLU A 131 -9.24 -8.96 -10.06
CA GLU A 131 -10.44 -9.21 -9.29
C GLU A 131 -10.44 -8.40 -7.99
N VAL A 132 -11.59 -7.83 -7.64
CA VAL A 132 -11.79 -7.06 -6.41
C VAL A 132 -12.81 -7.76 -5.52
N VAL A 133 -12.44 -7.98 -4.27
CA VAL A 133 -13.33 -8.53 -3.23
C VAL A 133 -13.49 -7.51 -2.11
N LYS A 134 -14.70 -7.34 -1.63
CA LYS A 134 -15.07 -6.45 -0.53
C LYS A 134 -15.00 -7.23 0.78
N ALA A 135 -14.08 -6.89 1.68
CA ALA A 135 -13.95 -7.54 2.99
C ALA A 135 -13.28 -6.62 4.01
N SER A 136 -13.55 -6.85 5.30
CA SER A 136 -12.78 -6.32 6.41
C SER A 136 -11.67 -7.31 6.80
N VAL A 137 -10.65 -6.84 7.50
CA VAL A 137 -9.61 -7.68 8.10
C VAL A 137 -9.33 -7.19 9.51
N ALA A 138 -9.30 -8.10 10.47
CA ALA A 138 -9.08 -7.80 11.89
C ALA A 138 -10.07 -6.75 12.44
N GLY A 139 -11.33 -6.78 11.97
CA GLY A 139 -12.36 -5.81 12.33
C GLY A 139 -12.16 -4.41 11.72
N CYS A 140 -11.21 -4.23 10.80
CA CYS A 140 -10.93 -2.96 10.14
C CYS A 140 -11.44 -2.96 8.69
N ASN A 141 -12.25 -1.97 8.34
CA ASN A 141 -12.68 -1.74 6.95
C ASN A 141 -11.55 -1.17 6.09
N THR A 142 -10.56 -0.52 6.70
CA THR A 142 -9.36 0.02 6.05
C THR A 142 -8.29 -1.06 5.94
N VAL A 143 -8.52 -2.04 5.07
CA VAL A 143 -7.71 -3.28 4.95
C VAL A 143 -6.24 -3.03 4.65
N GLY A 144 -5.91 -1.98 3.89
CA GLY A 144 -4.53 -1.58 3.59
C GLY A 144 -3.77 -1.04 4.81
N SER A 145 -4.47 -0.61 5.87
CA SER A 145 -3.84 -0.18 7.13
C SER A 145 -3.32 -1.35 7.95
N VAL A 146 -4.02 -2.49 7.92
CA VAL A 146 -3.75 -3.68 8.76
C VAL A 146 -3.07 -4.82 8.01
N CYS A 147 -2.81 -4.62 6.71
CA CYS A 147 -2.14 -5.60 5.84
C CYS A 147 -1.11 -4.93 4.94
N ARG A 148 -0.12 -5.71 4.49
CA ARG A 148 0.78 -5.38 3.39
C ARG A 148 1.02 -6.62 2.55
N CYS A 149 0.85 -6.52 1.24
CA CYS A 149 1.08 -7.63 0.31
C CYS A 149 2.05 -7.26 -0.81
N THR A 150 2.59 -8.29 -1.42
CA THR A 150 3.38 -8.30 -2.65
C THR A 150 2.89 -9.45 -3.53
N ASN A 151 3.50 -9.67 -4.69
CA ASN A 151 3.19 -10.86 -5.51
C ASN A 151 3.78 -12.18 -4.94
N LYS A 152 4.44 -12.14 -3.78
CA LYS A 152 5.08 -13.30 -3.14
C LYS A 152 4.58 -13.63 -1.75
N GLY A 153 3.88 -12.72 -1.11
CA GLY A 153 3.39 -12.94 0.25
C GLY A 153 2.60 -11.76 0.78
N CYS A 154 1.84 -12.02 1.81
CA CYS A 154 1.07 -11.00 2.55
C CYS A 154 1.31 -11.17 4.05
N VAL A 155 1.45 -10.03 4.73
CA VAL A 155 1.46 -9.96 6.19
C VAL A 155 0.23 -9.18 6.63
N CYS A 156 -0.52 -9.72 7.59
CA CYS A 156 -1.70 -9.09 8.16
C CYS A 156 -1.60 -8.96 9.69
N SER A 157 -2.51 -8.18 10.26
CA SER A 157 -2.68 -8.04 11.71
C SER A 157 -2.83 -9.39 12.40
N THR A 158 -2.32 -9.51 13.63
CA THR A 158 -2.52 -10.69 14.50
C THR A 158 -3.97 -10.94 14.87
N ASP A 159 -4.85 -9.94 14.76
CA ASP A 159 -6.28 -10.08 15.06
C ASP A 159 -7.11 -10.61 13.88
N ALA A 160 -6.50 -10.81 12.70
CA ALA A 160 -7.19 -11.39 11.57
C ALA A 160 -7.65 -12.82 11.89
N THR A 161 -8.89 -13.16 11.58
CA THR A 161 -9.47 -14.50 11.74
C THR A 161 -8.93 -15.46 10.67
N ASP A 162 -9.14 -16.77 10.85
CA ASP A 162 -8.72 -17.77 9.86
C ASP A 162 -9.50 -17.61 8.55
N ASP A 163 -10.78 -17.28 8.60
CA ASP A 163 -11.60 -17.01 7.43
C ASP A 163 -11.11 -15.77 6.65
N GLU A 164 -10.74 -14.68 7.36
CA GLU A 164 -10.16 -13.49 6.72
C GLU A 164 -8.80 -13.77 6.07
N VAL A 165 -7.96 -14.59 6.72
CA VAL A 165 -6.68 -15.04 6.15
C VAL A 165 -6.91 -15.87 4.89
N GLU A 166 -7.93 -16.72 4.86
CA GLU A 166 -8.25 -17.53 3.67
C GLU A 166 -8.75 -16.65 2.51
N ILE A 167 -9.61 -15.66 2.78
CA ILE A 167 -10.03 -14.65 1.78
C ILE A 167 -8.80 -13.95 1.20
N LEU A 168 -7.88 -13.48 2.05
CA LEU A 168 -6.65 -12.83 1.59
C LEU A 168 -5.82 -13.76 0.70
N ARG A 169 -5.68 -15.04 1.07
CA ARG A 169 -4.93 -16.05 0.31
C ARG A 169 -5.56 -16.32 -1.04
N GLU A 170 -6.88 -16.49 -1.08
CA GLU A 170 -7.63 -16.77 -2.30
C GLU A 170 -7.58 -15.59 -3.29
N VAL A 171 -7.76 -14.37 -2.80
CA VAL A 171 -7.80 -13.16 -3.64
C VAL A 171 -6.40 -12.77 -4.13
N LEU A 172 -5.42 -12.70 -3.22
CA LEU A 172 -4.08 -12.23 -3.53
C LEU A 172 -3.17 -13.30 -4.15
N LYS A 173 -3.59 -14.59 -4.12
CA LYS A 173 -2.85 -15.77 -4.65
C LYS A 173 -1.46 -15.91 -4.04
N VAL A 174 -1.31 -15.63 -2.74
CA VAL A 174 -0.04 -15.70 -1.99
C VAL A 174 -0.24 -16.27 -0.60
N ASP A 175 0.84 -16.75 0.03
CA ASP A 175 0.82 -17.10 1.44
C ASP A 175 0.59 -15.86 2.31
N VAL A 176 -0.17 -16.05 3.39
CA VAL A 176 -0.53 -14.98 4.34
C VAL A 176 -0.05 -15.36 5.74
N GLN A 177 0.66 -14.44 6.38
CA GLN A 177 1.17 -14.58 7.74
C GLN A 177 0.64 -13.46 8.64
N ARG A 178 0.36 -13.79 9.90
CA ARG A 178 0.02 -12.80 10.92
C ARG A 178 1.28 -12.32 11.62
N SER A 179 1.40 -11.01 11.84
CA SER A 179 2.54 -10.42 12.55
C SER A 179 2.19 -9.08 13.19
N THR A 180 3.19 -8.47 13.81
CA THR A 180 3.18 -7.09 14.30
C THR A 180 4.38 -6.34 13.72
N VAL A 181 4.34 -5.00 13.78
CA VAL A 181 5.44 -4.10 13.41
C VAL A 181 5.61 -3.05 14.50
N ASN A 182 6.73 -2.35 14.56
CA ASN A 182 6.93 -1.15 15.39
C ASN A 182 6.29 -1.26 16.78
N HIS A 183 7.04 -1.70 17.77
CA HIS A 183 6.55 -1.87 19.16
C HIS A 183 5.32 -2.78 19.31
N GLY A 184 5.13 -3.76 18.43
CA GLY A 184 3.98 -4.67 18.49
C GLY A 184 2.68 -4.09 17.89
N SER A 185 2.77 -3.05 17.07
CA SER A 185 1.62 -2.49 16.36
C SER A 185 0.99 -3.50 15.41
N LYS A 186 -0.33 -3.52 15.37
CA LYS A 186 -1.16 -4.35 14.49
C LYS A 186 -1.46 -3.67 13.13
N TYR A 187 -1.07 -2.42 12.98
CA TYR A 187 -1.21 -1.64 11.74
C TYR A 187 -0.04 -1.93 10.80
N ILE A 188 -0.05 -3.14 10.24
CA ILE A 188 1.01 -3.68 9.37
C ILE A 188 1.31 -2.77 8.19
N GLY A 189 0.25 -2.28 7.52
CA GLY A 189 0.37 -1.41 6.36
C GLY A 189 1.11 -0.11 6.65
N ALA A 190 0.99 0.41 7.88
CA ALA A 190 1.68 1.63 8.29
C ALA A 190 3.20 1.46 8.43
N GLY A 191 3.66 0.26 8.82
CA GLY A 191 5.06 0.01 9.16
C GLY A 191 5.90 -0.61 8.04
N ILE A 192 5.32 -0.99 6.90
CA ILE A 192 6.01 -1.75 5.85
C ILE A 192 5.85 -1.11 4.47
N LEU A 193 6.96 -1.00 3.75
CA LEU A 193 7.02 -0.74 2.31
C LEU A 193 7.69 -1.94 1.64
N ALA A 194 7.03 -2.61 0.69
CA ALA A 194 7.54 -3.84 0.11
C ALA A 194 7.12 -4.05 -1.35
N ASN A 195 7.91 -4.85 -2.06
CA ASN A 195 7.57 -5.50 -3.32
C ASN A 195 8.16 -6.93 -3.33
N SER A 196 8.09 -7.65 -4.45
CA SER A 196 8.58 -9.04 -4.55
C SER A 196 10.10 -9.20 -4.41
N LYS A 197 10.88 -8.10 -4.47
CA LYS A 197 12.34 -8.11 -4.36
C LYS A 197 12.80 -7.92 -2.91
N GLY A 198 12.09 -7.09 -2.13
CA GLY A 198 12.47 -6.77 -0.77
C GLY A 198 11.41 -6.07 0.06
N ALA A 199 11.76 -5.82 1.32
CA ALA A 199 10.92 -5.09 2.27
C ALA A 199 11.75 -4.09 3.11
N LEU A 200 11.23 -2.89 3.23
CA LEU A 200 11.64 -1.90 4.22
C LEU A 200 10.62 -1.93 5.36
N VAL A 201 11.10 -2.00 6.56
CA VAL A 201 10.28 -2.14 7.77
C VAL A 201 10.70 -1.06 8.76
N GLY A 202 9.75 -0.47 9.47
CA GLY A 202 10.05 0.53 10.49
C GLY A 202 11.03 0.00 11.53
N ASP A 203 12.03 0.79 11.89
CA ASP A 203 13.19 0.41 12.70
C ASP A 203 12.91 0.15 14.19
N GLU A 204 11.66 0.34 14.63
CA GLU A 204 11.18 -0.08 15.95
C GLU A 204 10.52 -1.50 15.92
N THR A 205 10.69 -2.23 14.82
CA THR A 205 10.26 -3.62 14.68
C THR A 205 11.35 -4.56 15.18
N THR A 206 10.98 -5.54 16.01
CA THR A 206 11.88 -6.52 16.64
C THR A 206 11.76 -7.88 15.97
#